data_f52deb751b217f504bf61cd3c2148d3a
#
_entry.id   f52deb751b217f504bf61cd3c2148d3a
#
_cell.length_a   1.000
_cell.length_b   1.000
_cell.length_c   1.000
_cell.angle_alpha   90.00
_cell.angle_beta   90.00
_cell.angle_gamma   90.00
#
_symmetry.space_group_name_H-M   'P 1'
#
loop_
_entity.id
_entity.type
_entity.pdbx_description
1 polymer ?
#
loop_
_entity_poly.entity_id
_entity_poly.type
_entity_poly.pdbx_seq_one_letter_code
_entity_poly.pdbx_strand_id
1 'polypeptide(L)'
;LTLALVGTNFQREIAKSIPDIAPDYFFVGIQKGEREKFEQGILNMDKDANIEIVPMVSSGIAKINGVDPNTFIKPDNDSYWVIGSERRSSWVEDIPKDNPILEGEWWDLSKPNQLQISLDAKVAKDFNIQLGDIFTLNIYGREIDGEVINFREVDYRDLSINFAMLFNPQFAKEIPHEYLATAKFNSDKFDETEM
;
A
#
# COMPACT_ATOMS: atom_id res chain seq x y z
N LEU A 1 -9.03 -16.69 -40.73
CA LEU A 1 -8.24 -17.63 -39.89
C LEU A 1 -7.15 -16.90 -39.09
N THR A 2 -6.56 -15.81 -39.60
CA THR A 2 -5.44 -15.07 -39.00
C THR A 2 -5.85 -14.27 -37.75
N LEU A 3 -7.07 -13.72 -37.70
CA LEU A 3 -7.59 -12.93 -36.58
C LEU A 3 -7.83 -13.79 -35.30
N ALA A 4 -8.24 -15.05 -35.48
CA ALA A 4 -8.46 -15.96 -34.34
C ALA A 4 -7.14 -16.40 -33.67
N LEU A 5 -6.05 -16.53 -34.43
CA LEU A 5 -4.72 -16.87 -33.94
C LEU A 5 -4.07 -15.73 -33.15
N VAL A 6 -4.34 -14.48 -33.53
CA VAL A 6 -3.84 -13.29 -32.82
C VAL A 6 -4.55 -13.13 -31.49
N GLY A 7 -5.88 -13.35 -31.44
CA GLY A 7 -6.64 -13.28 -30.19
C GLY A 7 -6.23 -14.31 -29.14
N THR A 8 -6.00 -15.55 -29.55
CA THR A 8 -5.58 -16.63 -28.63
C THR A 8 -4.14 -16.46 -28.13
N ASN A 9 -3.25 -15.90 -28.95
CA ASN A 9 -1.89 -15.61 -28.53
C ASN A 9 -1.86 -14.42 -27.55
N PHE A 10 -2.68 -13.38 -27.78
CA PHE A 10 -2.77 -12.22 -26.90
C PHE A 10 -3.34 -12.58 -25.52
N GLN A 11 -4.38 -13.41 -25.46
CA GLN A 11 -4.93 -13.92 -24.20
C GLN A 11 -3.91 -14.79 -23.43
N ARG A 12 -3.13 -15.63 -24.14
CA ARG A 12 -2.07 -16.44 -23.52
C ARG A 12 -0.88 -15.60 -23.03
N GLU A 13 -0.56 -14.51 -23.73
CA GLU A 13 0.52 -13.61 -23.34
C GLU A 13 0.14 -12.81 -22.08
N ILE A 14 -1.10 -12.31 -22.01
CA ILE A 14 -1.64 -11.63 -20.80
C ILE A 14 -1.71 -12.60 -19.63
N ALA A 15 -2.23 -13.80 -19.80
CA ALA A 15 -2.32 -14.81 -18.75
C ALA A 15 -0.93 -15.23 -18.20
N LYS A 16 0.12 -15.19 -19.01
CA LYS A 16 1.50 -15.45 -18.59
C LYS A 16 2.15 -14.26 -17.88
N SER A 17 1.58 -13.05 -18.03
CA SER A 17 2.12 -11.82 -17.45
C SER A 17 1.58 -11.56 -16.04
N ILE A 18 0.52 -12.27 -15.62
CA ILE A 18 -0.03 -12.18 -14.27
C ILE A 18 0.73 -13.19 -13.40
N PRO A 19 1.39 -12.75 -12.32
CA PRO A 19 2.04 -13.66 -11.38
C PRO A 19 1.05 -14.67 -10.82
N ASP A 20 1.47 -15.91 -10.63
CA ASP A 20 0.63 -16.98 -10.01
C ASP A 20 0.16 -16.60 -8.59
N ILE A 21 0.84 -15.65 -7.96
CA ILE A 21 0.52 -15.11 -6.63
C ILE A 21 -0.48 -13.96 -6.67
N ALA A 22 -0.81 -13.40 -7.85
CA ALA A 22 -1.74 -12.28 -7.94
C ALA A 22 -3.10 -12.65 -7.32
N PRO A 23 -3.72 -11.73 -6.55
CA PRO A 23 -5.06 -11.94 -5.99
C PRO A 23 -6.12 -11.91 -7.09
N ASP A 24 -7.22 -12.62 -6.89
CA ASP A 24 -8.36 -12.60 -7.80
C ASP A 24 -9.22 -11.35 -7.58
N TYR A 25 -9.31 -10.86 -6.32
CA TYR A 25 -10.15 -9.74 -5.95
C TYR A 25 -9.47 -8.78 -4.98
N PHE A 26 -9.83 -7.50 -5.13
CA PHE A 26 -9.49 -6.42 -4.20
C PHE A 26 -10.77 -5.85 -3.58
N PHE A 27 -10.80 -5.72 -2.25
CA PHE A 27 -11.90 -5.17 -1.47
C PHE A 27 -11.43 -3.93 -0.75
N VAL A 28 -12.12 -2.81 -0.95
CA VAL A 28 -11.73 -1.50 -0.42
C VAL A 28 -12.82 -0.95 0.49
N GLY A 29 -12.45 -0.29 1.58
CA GLY A 29 -13.40 0.39 2.45
C GLY A 29 -14.09 -0.53 3.45
N ILE A 30 -13.46 -1.66 3.81
CA ILE A 30 -13.96 -2.55 4.87
C ILE A 30 -13.85 -1.80 6.19
N GLN A 31 -15.00 -1.60 6.85
CA GLN A 31 -15.05 -0.88 8.12
C GLN A 31 -14.46 -1.73 9.25
N LYS A 32 -13.87 -1.06 10.27
CA LYS A 32 -13.22 -1.73 11.40
C LYS A 32 -14.10 -2.77 12.07
N GLY A 33 -15.39 -2.49 12.24
CA GLY A 33 -16.36 -3.41 12.85
C GLY A 33 -16.81 -4.58 11.96
N GLU A 34 -16.45 -4.56 10.66
CA GLU A 34 -16.88 -5.58 9.69
C GLU A 34 -15.75 -6.52 9.27
N ARG A 35 -14.52 -6.25 9.70
CA ARG A 35 -13.34 -7.03 9.31
C ARG A 35 -13.51 -8.53 9.53
N GLU A 36 -13.89 -8.93 10.76
CA GLU A 36 -14.04 -10.35 11.10
C GLU A 36 -15.16 -11.02 10.29
N LYS A 37 -16.28 -10.31 10.11
CA LYS A 37 -17.41 -10.81 9.31
C LYS A 37 -17.02 -10.97 7.83
N PHE A 38 -16.24 -10.03 7.30
CA PHE A 38 -15.71 -10.09 5.94
C PHE A 38 -14.81 -11.33 5.76
N GLU A 39 -13.82 -11.50 6.64
CA GLU A 39 -12.88 -12.64 6.60
C GLU A 39 -13.61 -13.97 6.69
N GLN A 40 -14.57 -14.10 7.61
CA GLN A 40 -15.42 -15.28 7.74
C GLN A 40 -16.27 -15.53 6.49
N GLY A 41 -16.79 -14.46 5.85
CA GLY A 41 -17.55 -14.56 4.60
C GLY A 41 -16.73 -15.19 3.48
N ILE A 42 -15.49 -14.71 3.28
CA ILE A 42 -14.60 -15.28 2.26
C ILE A 42 -14.23 -16.74 2.57
N LEU A 43 -13.88 -17.06 3.82
CA LEU A 43 -13.54 -18.43 4.24
C LEU A 43 -14.71 -19.41 4.19
N ASN A 44 -15.95 -18.93 4.25
CA ASN A 44 -17.14 -19.76 4.03
C ASN A 44 -17.33 -20.11 2.55
N MET A 45 -16.91 -19.24 1.63
CA MET A 45 -16.93 -19.49 0.18
C MET A 45 -15.81 -20.46 -0.22
N ASP A 46 -14.60 -20.21 0.27
CA ASP A 46 -13.43 -21.08 0.07
C ASP A 46 -12.56 -21.12 1.32
N LYS A 47 -12.52 -22.26 1.99
CA LYS A 47 -11.75 -22.47 3.23
C LYS A 47 -10.24 -22.34 3.03
N ASP A 48 -9.78 -22.54 1.79
CA ASP A 48 -8.39 -22.50 1.42
C ASP A 48 -8.01 -21.16 0.74
N ALA A 49 -8.95 -20.20 0.71
CA ALA A 49 -8.68 -18.87 0.17
C ALA A 49 -7.51 -18.19 0.91
N ASN A 50 -6.61 -17.62 0.14
CA ASN A 50 -5.55 -16.78 0.69
C ASN A 50 -6.08 -15.34 0.80
N ILE A 51 -6.18 -14.84 2.03
CA ILE A 51 -6.72 -13.51 2.34
C ILE A 51 -5.62 -12.67 2.97
N GLU A 52 -5.37 -11.50 2.43
CA GLU A 52 -4.56 -10.47 3.06
C GLU A 52 -5.45 -9.30 3.43
N ILE A 53 -5.40 -8.83 4.68
CA ILE A 53 -6.19 -7.68 5.18
C ILE A 53 -5.25 -6.71 5.85
N VAL A 54 -5.15 -5.51 5.30
CA VAL A 54 -4.27 -4.45 5.81
C VAL A 54 -5.07 -3.21 6.20
N PRO A 55 -4.70 -2.52 7.28
CA PRO A 55 -5.29 -1.24 7.61
C PRO A 55 -4.91 -0.20 6.54
N MET A 56 -5.80 0.75 6.30
CA MET A 56 -5.62 1.77 5.29
C MET A 56 -6.10 3.12 5.81
N VAL A 57 -5.25 4.14 5.69
CA VAL A 57 -5.56 5.51 6.05
C VAL A 57 -5.32 6.44 4.86
N SER A 58 -6.23 7.39 4.64
CA SER A 58 -6.00 8.45 3.65
C SER A 58 -5.10 9.52 4.24
N SER A 59 -4.01 9.83 3.58
CA SER A 59 -3.05 10.85 3.99
C SER A 59 -2.52 11.64 2.80
N GLY A 60 -2.33 12.94 2.95
CA GLY A 60 -1.69 13.80 1.95
C GLY A 60 -0.44 14.45 2.51
N ILE A 61 0.63 14.56 1.71
CA ILE A 61 1.83 15.29 2.12
C ILE A 61 1.58 16.78 1.93
N ALA A 62 1.38 17.51 3.03
CA ALA A 62 1.17 18.94 3.03
C ALA A 62 2.49 19.72 2.95
N LYS A 63 3.53 19.27 3.68
CA LYS A 63 4.85 19.90 3.69
C LYS A 63 5.95 18.85 3.81
N ILE A 64 7.11 19.17 3.26
CA ILE A 64 8.37 18.46 3.48
C ILE A 64 9.34 19.47 4.08
N ASN A 65 9.83 19.23 5.29
CA ASN A 65 10.68 20.14 6.05
C ASN A 65 10.08 21.56 6.16
N GLY A 66 8.76 21.65 6.34
CA GLY A 66 8.01 22.91 6.46
C GLY A 66 7.70 23.62 5.15
N VAL A 67 8.12 23.08 3.99
CA VAL A 67 7.93 23.67 2.66
C VAL A 67 6.88 22.89 1.88
N ASP A 68 5.98 23.58 1.17
CA ASP A 68 5.03 22.95 0.24
C ASP A 68 5.78 22.23 -0.88
N PRO A 69 5.65 20.89 -1.01
CA PRO A 69 6.37 20.10 -2.01
C PRO A 69 6.07 20.52 -3.46
N ASN A 70 4.89 21.08 -3.74
CA ASN A 70 4.55 21.54 -5.08
C ASN A 70 5.41 22.72 -5.56
N THR A 71 6.12 23.39 -4.65
CA THR A 71 7.02 24.49 -5.01
C THR A 71 8.34 24.03 -5.62
N PHE A 72 8.77 22.80 -5.33
CA PHE A 72 10.07 22.26 -5.79
C PHE A 72 9.95 20.92 -6.54
N ILE A 73 8.91 20.11 -6.31
CA ILE A 73 8.64 18.88 -7.08
C ILE A 73 7.71 19.23 -8.24
N LYS A 74 8.14 18.93 -9.47
CA LYS A 74 7.39 19.28 -10.68
C LYS A 74 6.44 18.16 -11.10
N PRO A 75 5.34 18.46 -11.81
CA PRO A 75 4.38 17.48 -12.29
C PRO A 75 4.93 16.41 -13.26
N ASP A 76 6.07 16.67 -13.90
CA ASP A 76 6.79 15.74 -14.78
C ASP A 76 7.71 14.77 -14.02
N ASN A 77 7.81 14.89 -12.70
CA ASN A 77 8.51 13.93 -11.86
C ASN A 77 7.72 12.62 -11.78
N ASP A 78 8.36 11.48 -12.01
CA ASP A 78 7.72 10.15 -12.02
C ASP A 78 6.97 9.81 -10.73
N SER A 79 7.45 10.33 -9.58
CA SER A 79 6.85 10.12 -8.27
C SER A 79 5.88 11.24 -7.85
N TYR A 80 5.58 12.23 -8.73
CA TYR A 80 4.67 13.34 -8.42
C TYR A 80 3.30 12.87 -7.93
N TRP A 81 2.86 11.69 -8.37
CA TRP A 81 1.61 11.08 -7.93
C TRP A 81 1.49 10.95 -6.41
N VAL A 82 2.62 10.90 -5.68
CA VAL A 82 2.62 10.77 -4.20
C VAL A 82 2.13 12.06 -3.52
N ILE A 83 2.38 13.24 -4.10
CA ILE A 83 2.01 14.55 -3.54
C ILE A 83 0.80 15.17 -4.22
N GLY A 84 0.44 14.74 -5.41
CA GLY A 84 -0.60 15.37 -6.24
C GLY A 84 -2.03 15.26 -5.68
N SER A 85 -2.29 14.38 -4.71
CA SER A 85 -3.56 14.22 -4.01
C SER A 85 -3.36 13.38 -2.75
N GLU A 86 -4.43 13.22 -1.93
CA GLU A 86 -4.41 12.24 -0.85
C GLU A 86 -4.10 10.84 -1.37
N ARG A 87 -3.27 10.13 -0.62
CA ARG A 87 -2.85 8.75 -0.91
C ARG A 87 -3.20 7.83 0.24
N ARG A 88 -3.31 6.57 -0.10
CA ARG A 88 -3.46 5.52 0.90
C ARG A 88 -2.11 5.17 1.47
N SER A 89 -2.04 5.14 2.79
CA SER A 89 -0.92 4.68 3.59
C SER A 89 -1.40 3.58 4.52
N SER A 90 -0.48 2.80 5.04
CA SER A 90 -0.79 1.71 5.95
C SER A 90 0.19 1.71 7.12
N TRP A 91 0.03 0.77 8.04
CA TRP A 91 1.03 0.45 9.05
C TRP A 91 1.17 -1.06 9.19
N VAL A 92 2.36 -1.48 9.54
CA VAL A 92 2.71 -2.89 9.75
C VAL A 92 3.66 -3.00 10.94
N GLU A 93 3.61 -4.13 11.64
CA GLU A 93 4.50 -4.38 12.79
C GLU A 93 5.89 -4.82 12.31
N ASP A 94 5.92 -5.75 11.39
CA ASP A 94 7.14 -6.34 10.84
C ASP A 94 7.46 -5.79 9.44
N ILE A 95 8.73 -5.90 9.06
CA ILE A 95 9.19 -5.56 7.72
C ILE A 95 8.48 -6.47 6.70
N PRO A 96 7.77 -5.93 5.70
CA PRO A 96 7.17 -6.75 4.66
C PRO A 96 8.24 -7.54 3.91
N LYS A 97 8.00 -8.83 3.67
CA LYS A 97 8.99 -9.77 3.10
C LYS A 97 9.55 -9.31 1.75
N ASP A 98 8.68 -8.71 0.94
CA ASP A 98 9.00 -8.31 -0.43
C ASP A 98 9.36 -6.82 -0.55
N ASN A 99 9.52 -6.13 0.60
CA ASN A 99 9.93 -4.72 0.66
C ASN A 99 11.14 -4.53 1.57
N PRO A 100 12.34 -4.99 1.20
CA PRO A 100 13.53 -4.87 2.03
C PRO A 100 13.91 -3.42 2.30
N ILE A 101 14.43 -3.15 3.50
CA ILE A 101 15.02 -1.85 3.84
C ILE A 101 16.35 -1.72 3.08
N LEU A 102 16.50 -0.61 2.37
CA LEU A 102 17.73 -0.26 1.64
C LEU A 102 18.61 0.70 2.46
N GLU A 103 17.99 1.56 3.28
CA GLU A 103 18.69 2.54 4.10
C GLU A 103 17.88 2.84 5.37
N GLY A 104 18.56 3.12 6.49
CA GLY A 104 17.93 3.37 7.79
C GLY A 104 17.58 2.10 8.57
N GLU A 105 16.78 2.25 9.61
CA GLU A 105 16.38 1.17 10.50
C GLU A 105 14.86 1.07 10.58
N TRP A 106 14.35 -0.09 11.06
CA TRP A 106 12.91 -0.26 11.29
C TRP A 106 12.45 0.56 12.49
N TRP A 107 11.20 0.42 12.90
CA TRP A 107 10.54 1.24 13.91
C TRP A 107 11.34 1.37 15.22
N ASP A 108 11.60 2.60 15.66
CA ASP A 108 12.12 2.89 17.00
C ASP A 108 10.97 2.83 18.02
N LEU A 109 10.84 1.69 18.69
CA LEU A 109 9.77 1.44 19.65
C LEU A 109 9.90 2.27 20.94
N SER A 110 11.05 2.95 21.16
CA SER A 110 11.26 3.86 22.28
C SER A 110 10.53 5.19 22.12
N LYS A 111 10.05 5.48 20.88
CA LYS A 111 9.35 6.72 20.51
C LYS A 111 7.89 6.46 20.10
N PRO A 112 7.03 5.91 20.98
CA PRO A 112 5.69 5.46 20.61
C PRO A 112 4.74 6.60 20.18
N ASN A 113 5.01 7.83 20.64
CA ASN A 113 4.18 9.00 20.35
C ASN A 113 4.66 9.82 19.15
N GLN A 114 5.72 9.36 18.47
CA GLN A 114 6.24 9.99 17.27
C GLN A 114 5.80 9.20 16.05
N LEU A 115 5.24 9.88 15.05
CA LEU A 115 4.95 9.27 13.77
C LEU A 115 6.28 9.03 13.04
N GLN A 116 6.55 7.76 12.74
CA GLN A 116 7.71 7.33 11.97
C GLN A 116 7.23 6.85 10.60
N ILE A 117 7.95 7.20 9.56
CA ILE A 117 7.61 6.91 8.17
C ILE A 117 8.68 6.03 7.54
N SER A 118 8.26 4.89 7.00
CA SER A 118 9.02 4.10 6.06
C SER A 118 8.59 4.49 4.65
N LEU A 119 9.51 5.01 3.85
CA LEU A 119 9.24 5.58 2.53
C LEU A 119 9.75 4.67 1.42
N ASP A 120 9.04 4.63 0.28
CA ASP A 120 9.54 4.04 -0.95
C ASP A 120 10.83 4.74 -1.40
N ALA A 121 11.90 3.95 -1.60
CA ALA A 121 13.22 4.44 -1.98
C ALA A 121 13.22 5.19 -3.32
N LYS A 122 12.35 4.81 -4.27
CA LYS A 122 12.21 5.55 -5.53
C LYS A 122 11.65 6.94 -5.27
N VAL A 123 10.62 7.06 -4.44
CA VAL A 123 10.04 8.36 -4.05
C VAL A 123 11.08 9.20 -3.33
N ALA A 124 11.81 8.61 -2.37
CA ALA A 124 12.87 9.29 -1.65
C ALA A 124 13.94 9.88 -2.61
N LYS A 125 14.38 9.07 -3.57
CA LYS A 125 15.35 9.49 -4.60
C LYS A 125 14.78 10.60 -5.49
N ASP A 126 13.56 10.45 -6.00
CA ASP A 126 12.94 11.37 -6.95
C ASP A 126 12.67 12.75 -6.31
N PHE A 127 12.44 12.79 -4.99
CA PHE A 127 12.18 14.00 -4.22
C PHE A 127 13.42 14.51 -3.46
N ASN A 128 14.56 13.81 -3.55
CA ASN A 128 15.80 14.11 -2.83
C ASN A 128 15.58 14.14 -1.30
N ILE A 129 14.82 13.19 -0.76
CA ILE A 129 14.54 13.03 0.67
C ILE A 129 15.74 12.38 1.36
N GLN A 130 16.02 12.83 2.58
CA GLN A 130 17.04 12.26 3.45
C GLN A 130 16.39 11.60 4.68
N LEU A 131 17.11 10.67 5.31
CA LEU A 131 16.71 10.15 6.61
C LEU A 131 16.67 11.30 7.64
N GLY A 132 15.61 11.33 8.45
CA GLY A 132 15.36 12.40 9.41
C GLY A 132 14.53 13.57 8.85
N ASP A 133 14.23 13.60 7.54
CA ASP A 133 13.32 14.62 6.98
C ASP A 133 11.94 14.50 7.59
N ILE A 134 11.29 15.63 7.79
CA ILE A 134 9.96 15.71 8.39
C ILE A 134 8.92 15.91 7.31
N PHE A 135 7.98 14.98 7.23
CA PHE A 135 6.76 15.13 6.44
C PHE A 135 5.62 15.61 7.32
N THR A 136 5.04 16.76 7.00
CA THR A 136 3.76 17.19 7.57
C THR A 136 2.66 16.54 6.74
N LEU A 137 1.96 15.57 7.31
CA LEU A 137 0.87 14.84 6.67
C LEU A 137 -0.47 15.46 7.04
N ASN A 138 -1.34 15.66 6.06
CA ASN A 138 -2.75 15.92 6.32
C ASN A 138 -3.47 14.56 6.42
N ILE A 139 -4.00 14.26 7.60
CA ILE A 139 -4.78 13.05 7.87
C ILE A 139 -6.14 13.49 8.41
N TYR A 140 -7.20 13.31 7.62
CA TYR A 140 -8.56 13.74 7.98
C TYR A 140 -8.64 15.22 8.45
N GLY A 141 -7.91 16.11 7.76
CA GLY A 141 -7.91 17.55 8.05
C GLY A 141 -7.00 17.97 9.23
N ARG A 142 -6.22 17.05 9.79
CA ARG A 142 -5.22 17.35 10.83
C ARG A 142 -3.81 17.25 10.24
N GLU A 143 -2.99 18.26 10.48
CA GLU A 143 -1.56 18.22 10.17
C GLU A 143 -0.82 17.48 11.28
N ILE A 144 -0.06 16.45 10.90
CA ILE A 144 0.73 15.61 11.79
C ILE A 144 2.13 15.47 11.19
N ASP A 145 3.15 15.79 11.98
CA ASP A 145 4.53 15.64 11.57
C ASP A 145 5.02 14.22 11.80
N GLY A 146 5.65 13.64 10.77
CA GLY A 146 6.27 12.33 10.80
C GLY A 146 7.70 12.38 10.30
N GLU A 147 8.60 11.67 10.98
CA GLU A 147 10.01 11.54 10.62
C GLU A 147 10.22 10.37 9.65
N VAL A 148 10.90 10.61 8.53
CA VAL A 148 11.33 9.56 7.60
C VAL A 148 12.52 8.83 8.19
N ILE A 149 12.35 7.57 8.61
CA ILE A 149 13.37 6.80 9.32
C ILE A 149 14.06 5.73 8.48
N ASN A 150 13.43 5.32 7.38
CA ASN A 150 14.05 4.37 6.46
C ASN A 150 13.48 4.50 5.04
N PHE A 151 14.25 3.95 4.09
CA PHE A 151 13.85 3.74 2.71
C PHE A 151 13.79 2.25 2.42
N ARG A 152 12.68 1.80 1.82
CA ARG A 152 12.47 0.40 1.42
C ARG A 152 12.26 0.28 -0.08
N GLU A 153 12.63 -0.84 -0.65
CA GLU A 153 12.26 -1.18 -2.02
C GLU A 153 10.77 -1.54 -2.09
N VAL A 154 10.05 -1.01 -3.07
CA VAL A 154 8.63 -1.35 -3.30
C VAL A 154 8.45 -1.76 -4.75
N ASP A 155 7.98 -2.99 -4.98
CA ASP A 155 7.62 -3.47 -6.31
C ASP A 155 6.09 -3.42 -6.48
N TYR A 156 5.61 -2.57 -7.39
CA TYR A 156 4.19 -2.43 -7.70
C TYR A 156 3.73 -3.35 -8.83
N ARG A 157 4.60 -4.21 -9.36
CA ARG A 157 4.31 -5.05 -10.53
C ARG A 157 3.69 -6.40 -10.18
N ASP A 158 3.84 -6.84 -8.96
CA ASP A 158 3.37 -8.15 -8.48
C ASP A 158 1.88 -8.19 -8.11
N LEU A 159 1.18 -7.04 -8.21
CA LEU A 159 -0.22 -6.87 -7.84
C LEU A 159 -0.52 -7.15 -6.36
N SER A 160 0.49 -7.18 -5.50
CA SER A 160 0.32 -7.24 -4.05
C SER A 160 -0.14 -5.89 -3.48
N ILE A 161 -0.59 -5.88 -2.23
CA ILE A 161 -0.93 -4.63 -1.54
C ILE A 161 0.37 -3.90 -1.17
N ASN A 162 0.65 -2.81 -1.87
CA ASN A 162 1.82 -1.99 -1.66
C ASN A 162 1.46 -0.52 -1.42
N PHE A 163 2.24 0.14 -0.56
CA PHE A 163 2.08 1.55 -0.20
C PHE A 163 3.41 2.29 -0.30
N ALA A 164 3.38 3.52 -0.82
CA ALA A 164 4.59 4.36 -0.86
C ALA A 164 5.06 4.74 0.55
N MET A 165 4.13 4.91 1.49
CA MET A 165 4.41 5.22 2.89
C MET A 165 3.80 4.16 3.80
N LEU A 166 4.61 3.68 4.74
CA LEU A 166 4.15 2.92 5.90
C LEU A 166 4.43 3.70 7.17
N PHE A 167 3.58 3.52 8.16
CA PHE A 167 3.67 4.18 9.46
C PHE A 167 3.98 3.17 10.57
N ASN A 168 4.57 3.63 11.66
CA ASN A 168 4.76 2.80 12.85
C ASN A 168 3.41 2.51 13.52
N PRO A 169 3.13 1.26 13.89
CA PRO A 169 1.82 0.87 14.43
C PRO A 169 1.53 1.48 15.80
N GLN A 170 2.55 1.81 16.59
CA GLN A 170 2.37 2.40 17.91
C GLN A 170 1.62 3.73 17.85
N PHE A 171 1.87 4.50 16.80
CA PHE A 171 1.18 5.77 16.54
C PHE A 171 -0.08 5.56 15.70
N ALA A 172 0.03 4.79 14.61
CA ALA A 172 -1.00 4.74 13.58
C ALA A 172 -2.27 3.98 13.97
N LYS A 173 -2.21 3.04 14.93
CA LYS A 173 -3.37 2.28 15.43
C LYS A 173 -4.50 3.15 15.98
N GLU A 174 -4.17 4.33 16.49
CA GLU A 174 -5.13 5.28 17.06
C GLU A 174 -5.81 6.16 15.97
N ILE A 175 -5.30 6.16 14.75
CA ILE A 175 -5.88 6.92 13.64
C ILE A 175 -7.14 6.19 13.14
N PRO A 176 -8.26 6.90 12.89
CA PRO A 176 -9.40 6.31 12.20
C PRO A 176 -8.97 5.71 10.86
N HIS A 177 -9.42 4.49 10.58
CA HIS A 177 -8.97 3.74 9.40
C HIS A 177 -10.03 2.77 8.91
N GLU A 178 -9.89 2.38 7.67
CA GLU A 178 -10.60 1.29 7.01
C GLU A 178 -9.63 0.16 6.72
N TYR A 179 -10.10 -0.93 6.14
CA TYR A 179 -9.24 -1.99 5.66
C TYR A 179 -9.33 -2.12 4.14
N LEU A 180 -8.19 -2.47 3.57
CA LEU A 180 -8.04 -2.98 2.22
C LEU A 180 -7.76 -4.46 2.34
N ALA A 181 -8.41 -5.28 1.52
CA ALA A 181 -8.13 -6.70 1.49
C ALA A 181 -7.93 -7.19 0.06
N THR A 182 -7.18 -8.28 -0.04
CA THR A 182 -7.15 -9.13 -1.24
C THR A 182 -7.62 -10.52 -0.89
N ALA A 183 -8.20 -11.21 -1.85
CA ALA A 183 -8.48 -12.62 -1.75
C ALA A 183 -8.04 -13.34 -3.02
N LYS A 184 -7.44 -14.52 -2.83
CA LYS A 184 -7.16 -15.48 -3.89
C LYS A 184 -7.82 -16.79 -3.54
N PHE A 185 -8.70 -17.24 -4.43
CA PHE A 185 -9.44 -18.48 -4.25
C PHE A 185 -8.65 -19.66 -4.82
N ASN A 186 -8.64 -20.79 -4.12
CA ASN A 186 -7.89 -21.97 -4.50
C ASN A 186 -8.79 -23.10 -5.05
N SER A 187 -10.11 -22.92 -5.03
CA SER A 187 -11.04 -23.92 -5.55
C SER A 187 -11.40 -23.65 -7.00
N ASP A 188 -11.25 -24.64 -7.87
CA ASP A 188 -11.78 -24.65 -9.25
C ASP A 188 -13.33 -24.59 -9.29
N LYS A 189 -13.99 -24.46 -8.14
CA LYS A 189 -15.43 -24.49 -7.93
C LYS A 189 -16.01 -23.14 -7.52
N PHE A 190 -15.19 -22.10 -7.48
CA PHE A 190 -15.69 -20.78 -7.12
C PHE A 190 -16.65 -20.28 -8.22
N ASP A 191 -17.93 -20.14 -7.87
CA ASP A 191 -18.96 -19.57 -8.75
C ASP A 191 -19.08 -18.07 -8.46
N GLU A 192 -18.64 -17.23 -9.42
CA GLU A 192 -18.72 -15.78 -9.33
C GLU A 192 -20.13 -15.23 -9.09
N THR A 193 -21.17 -16.06 -9.25
CA THR A 193 -22.58 -15.66 -9.03
C THR A 193 -23.01 -15.65 -7.57
N GLU A 194 -22.18 -16.14 -6.63
CA GLU A 194 -22.47 -16.15 -5.19
C GLU A 194 -21.93 -14.91 -4.42
N MET A 195 -21.27 -14.00 -5.10
CA MET A 195 -20.75 -12.74 -4.54
C MET A 195 -21.71 -11.58 -4.80
#